data_919d99aae20903b86202978dcab80142
#
_entry.id   919d99aae20903b86202978dcab80142
#
_cell.length_a   1.000
_cell.length_b   1.000
_cell.length_c   1.000
_cell.angle_alpha   90.00
_cell.angle_beta   90.00
_cell.angle_gamma   90.00
#
_symmetry.space_group_name_H-M   'P 1'
#
loop_
_entity.id
_entity.type
_entity.pdbx_description
1 polymer ?
#
loop_
_entity_poly.entity_id
_entity_poly.type
_entity_poly.pdbx_seq_one_letter_code
_entity_poly.pdbx_strand_id
1 'polypeptide(L)'
;GAISLLRGGLSEGLRFPDFEKALTRCALAHYNDFGHSLIYTSKAAVLIDRLGESVATPLLLSLVRSLVYATREDLIPQFRRYGEALDRWGERGNRDSVSADDLMGMGVNQALDLTGDACRAPVIELYDALLGANAQNMLAYDLYYQNQTHRPVQDNVGWLDFSHGLTFANAVRLQCTKFPELWPQG
;
A
#
# COMPACT_ATOMS: atom_id res chain seq x y z
N GLY A 1 -21.43 3.19 12.81
CA GLY A 1 -20.08 2.91 12.35
C GLY A 1 -19.70 3.67 11.10
N ALA A 2 -18.59 3.27 10.43
CA ALA A 2 -18.00 4.00 9.28
C ALA A 2 -18.99 4.30 8.15
N ILE A 3 -19.85 3.33 7.79
CA ILE A 3 -20.90 3.52 6.76
C ILE A 3 -21.87 4.64 7.14
N SER A 4 -22.26 4.72 8.42
CA SER A 4 -23.19 5.76 8.89
C SER A 4 -22.54 7.15 8.84
N LEU A 5 -21.26 7.25 9.21
CA LEU A 5 -20.48 8.49 9.11
C LEU A 5 -20.34 8.94 7.66
N LEU A 6 -20.00 8.01 6.76
CA LEU A 6 -19.92 8.32 5.33
C LEU A 6 -21.26 8.84 4.79
N ARG A 7 -22.37 8.15 5.09
CA ARG A 7 -23.71 8.60 4.66
C ARG A 7 -24.05 9.97 5.22
N GLY A 8 -23.74 10.23 6.50
CA GLY A 8 -23.92 11.53 7.11
C GLY A 8 -23.16 12.61 6.36
N GLY A 9 -21.87 12.41 6.12
CA GLY A 9 -21.06 13.37 5.36
C GLY A 9 -21.58 13.62 3.95
N LEU A 10 -21.98 12.57 3.22
CA LEU A 10 -22.59 12.72 1.89
C LEU A 10 -23.91 13.51 1.94
N SER A 11 -24.75 13.30 2.97
CA SER A 11 -26.01 14.08 3.13
C SER A 11 -25.76 15.53 3.48
N GLU A 12 -24.62 15.86 4.11
CA GLU A 12 -24.17 17.23 4.39
C GLU A 12 -23.43 17.87 3.19
N GLY A 13 -23.37 17.18 2.05
CA GLY A 13 -22.77 17.70 0.82
C GLY A 13 -21.28 17.44 0.63
N LEU A 14 -20.65 16.66 1.54
CA LEU A 14 -19.26 16.23 1.32
C LEU A 14 -19.17 15.31 0.10
N ARG A 15 -18.03 15.38 -0.59
CA ARG A 15 -17.74 14.63 -1.81
C ARG A 15 -16.51 13.77 -1.65
N PHE A 16 -16.18 12.95 -2.66
CA PHE A 16 -15.02 12.08 -2.64
C PHE A 16 -13.71 12.78 -2.21
N PRO A 17 -13.36 13.99 -2.72
CA PRO A 17 -12.12 14.65 -2.29
C PRO A 17 -12.02 14.92 -0.79
N ASP A 18 -13.17 15.12 -0.11
CA ASP A 18 -13.23 15.39 1.32
C ASP A 18 -12.90 14.14 2.15
N PHE A 19 -13.14 12.95 1.59
CA PHE A 19 -12.86 11.66 2.24
C PHE A 19 -11.53 11.03 1.78
N GLU A 20 -11.02 11.40 0.61
CA GLU A 20 -9.95 10.69 -0.09
C GLU A 20 -8.69 10.51 0.75
N LYS A 21 -8.25 11.55 1.46
CA LYS A 21 -7.07 11.48 2.33
C LYS A 21 -7.26 10.48 3.46
N ALA A 22 -8.42 10.49 4.11
CA ALA A 22 -8.73 9.56 5.19
C ALA A 22 -8.82 8.11 4.67
N LEU A 23 -9.45 7.91 3.50
CA LEU A 23 -9.52 6.61 2.85
C LEU A 23 -8.15 6.10 2.44
N THR A 24 -7.30 6.97 1.88
CA THR A 24 -5.91 6.65 1.54
C THR A 24 -5.12 6.21 2.76
N ARG A 25 -5.21 6.96 3.87
CA ARG A 25 -4.55 6.60 5.12
C ARG A 25 -5.00 5.23 5.64
N CYS A 26 -6.29 4.97 5.63
CA CYS A 26 -6.83 3.66 6.01
C CYS A 26 -6.35 2.55 5.07
N ALA A 27 -6.34 2.82 3.77
CA ALA A 27 -5.95 1.85 2.75
C ALA A 27 -4.47 1.48 2.83
N LEU A 28 -3.59 2.42 3.17
CA LEU A 28 -2.17 2.16 3.39
C LEU A 28 -1.89 1.28 4.62
N ALA A 29 -2.80 1.25 5.59
CA ALA A 29 -2.73 0.33 6.73
C ALA A 29 -3.21 -1.10 6.38
N HIS A 30 -3.77 -1.32 5.18
CA HIS A 30 -4.33 -2.58 4.71
C HIS A 30 -3.68 -2.97 3.36
N TYR A 31 -2.39 -3.28 3.42
CA TYR A 31 -1.56 -3.59 2.23
C TYR A 31 -1.59 -5.07 1.85
N ASN A 32 -2.03 -5.96 2.74
CA ASN A 32 -2.30 -7.34 2.39
C ASN A 32 -3.45 -7.42 1.36
N ASP A 33 -3.84 -8.58 0.92
CA ASP A 33 -4.78 -8.71 -0.19
C ASP A 33 -4.29 -7.95 -1.44
N PHE A 34 -3.01 -8.12 -1.75
CA PHE A 34 -2.36 -7.54 -2.94
C PHE A 34 -2.42 -6.00 -3.04
N GLY A 35 -2.64 -5.31 -1.94
CA GLY A 35 -2.74 -3.84 -1.94
C GLY A 35 -4.04 -3.30 -2.56
N HIS A 36 -5.06 -4.14 -2.74
CA HIS A 36 -6.34 -3.76 -3.37
C HIS A 36 -7.00 -2.57 -2.69
N SER A 37 -6.89 -2.43 -1.37
CA SER A 37 -7.47 -1.30 -0.62
C SER A 37 -7.03 0.05 -1.20
N LEU A 38 -5.73 0.24 -1.45
CA LEU A 38 -5.22 1.49 -2.00
C LEU A 38 -5.46 1.61 -3.50
N ILE A 39 -5.32 0.51 -4.25
CA ILE A 39 -5.59 0.46 -5.68
C ILE A 39 -7.03 0.90 -5.93
N TYR A 40 -8.01 0.37 -5.19
CA TYR A 40 -9.43 0.73 -5.35
C TYR A 40 -9.71 2.16 -4.92
N THR A 41 -9.08 2.66 -3.86
CA THR A 41 -9.19 4.06 -3.45
C THR A 41 -8.74 5.00 -4.59
N SER A 42 -7.57 4.74 -5.16
CA SER A 42 -7.04 5.50 -6.30
C SER A 42 -7.93 5.40 -7.54
N LYS A 43 -8.47 4.22 -7.85
CA LYS A 43 -9.36 4.02 -9.01
C LYS A 43 -10.75 4.60 -8.82
N ALA A 44 -11.26 4.66 -7.59
CA ALA A 44 -12.53 5.33 -7.29
C ALA A 44 -12.50 6.80 -7.69
N ALA A 45 -11.40 7.51 -7.39
CA ALA A 45 -11.21 8.88 -7.84
C ALA A 45 -11.37 9.03 -9.37
N VAL A 46 -10.67 8.17 -10.11
CA VAL A 46 -10.72 8.19 -11.60
C VAL A 46 -12.12 7.86 -12.14
N LEU A 47 -12.82 6.91 -11.51
CA LEU A 47 -14.17 6.52 -11.93
C LEU A 47 -15.18 7.65 -11.69
N ILE A 48 -15.12 8.32 -10.53
CA ILE A 48 -16.00 9.44 -10.21
C ILE A 48 -15.75 10.61 -11.17
N ASP A 49 -14.48 10.92 -11.45
CA ASP A 49 -14.12 11.97 -12.41
C ASP A 49 -14.69 11.68 -13.81
N ARG A 50 -14.63 10.45 -14.27
CA ARG A 50 -15.07 10.07 -15.63
C ARG A 50 -16.57 9.83 -15.78
N LEU A 51 -17.22 9.29 -14.74
CA LEU A 51 -18.62 8.87 -14.79
C LEU A 51 -19.56 9.83 -14.08
N GLY A 52 -19.00 10.82 -13.35
CA GLY A 52 -19.74 11.84 -12.63
C GLY A 52 -20.18 11.41 -11.24
N GLU A 53 -20.74 12.36 -10.50
CA GLU A 53 -21.10 12.21 -9.08
C GLU A 53 -22.17 11.15 -8.80
N SER A 54 -22.96 10.76 -9.82
CA SER A 54 -24.00 9.73 -9.65
C SER A 54 -23.45 8.38 -9.21
N VAL A 55 -22.18 8.07 -9.53
CA VAL A 55 -21.54 6.81 -9.14
C VAL A 55 -20.78 6.92 -7.80
N ALA A 56 -20.61 8.13 -7.26
CA ALA A 56 -19.79 8.35 -6.07
C ALA A 56 -20.34 7.61 -4.84
N THR A 57 -21.64 7.72 -4.56
CA THR A 57 -22.23 7.07 -3.38
C THR A 57 -22.06 5.56 -3.37
N PRO A 58 -22.45 4.79 -4.41
CA PRO A 58 -22.26 3.34 -4.40
C PRO A 58 -20.78 2.93 -4.36
N LEU A 59 -19.88 3.65 -5.04
CA LEU A 59 -18.44 3.38 -4.99
C LEU A 59 -17.88 3.61 -3.59
N LEU A 60 -18.18 4.74 -2.96
CA LEU A 60 -17.73 5.06 -1.60
C LEU A 60 -18.25 4.08 -0.56
N LEU A 61 -19.52 3.67 -0.65
CA LEU A 61 -20.09 2.68 0.26
C LEU A 61 -19.39 1.32 0.13
N SER A 62 -19.11 0.89 -1.10
CA SER A 62 -18.37 -0.36 -1.36
C SER A 62 -16.94 -0.27 -0.86
N LEU A 63 -16.25 0.84 -1.12
CA LEU A 63 -14.87 1.07 -0.69
C LEU A 63 -14.74 1.09 0.83
N VAL A 64 -15.58 1.85 1.53
CA VAL A 64 -15.57 1.92 3.01
C VAL A 64 -15.90 0.56 3.61
N ARG A 65 -16.84 -0.19 3.01
CA ARG A 65 -17.13 -1.55 3.45
C ARG A 65 -15.90 -2.45 3.30
N SER A 66 -15.24 -2.42 2.16
CA SER A 66 -14.01 -3.18 1.91
C SER A 66 -12.94 -2.87 2.95
N LEU A 67 -12.66 -1.58 3.20
CA LEU A 67 -11.68 -1.15 4.20
C LEU A 67 -12.01 -1.61 5.62
N VAL A 68 -13.29 -1.57 6.02
CA VAL A 68 -13.72 -2.01 7.37
C VAL A 68 -13.56 -3.52 7.57
N TYR A 69 -13.68 -4.29 6.50
CA TYR A 69 -13.52 -5.75 6.53
C TYR A 69 -12.16 -6.22 6.00
N ALA A 70 -11.22 -5.30 5.80
CA ALA A 70 -9.88 -5.63 5.33
C ALA A 70 -9.12 -6.50 6.33
N THR A 71 -8.09 -7.14 5.86
CA THR A 71 -7.22 -8.00 6.68
C THR A 71 -6.58 -7.20 7.81
N ARG A 72 -6.43 -7.83 8.95
CA ARG A 72 -5.70 -7.32 10.11
C ARG A 72 -4.25 -7.77 10.01
N GLU A 73 -3.45 -7.00 9.31
CA GLU A 73 -2.02 -7.26 9.07
C GLU A 73 -1.22 -7.30 10.36
N ASP A 74 -1.62 -6.52 11.34
CA ASP A 74 -1.03 -6.53 12.70
C ASP A 74 -1.16 -7.88 13.42
N LEU A 75 -2.08 -8.74 12.98
CA LEU A 75 -2.25 -10.09 13.49
C LEU A 75 -1.39 -11.14 12.75
N ILE A 76 -0.81 -10.79 11.61
CA ILE A 76 0.02 -11.67 10.82
C ILE A 76 1.49 -11.55 11.29
N PRO A 77 2.13 -12.64 11.77
CA PRO A 77 3.46 -12.55 12.38
C PRO A 77 4.51 -11.87 11.51
N GLN A 78 4.46 -12.07 10.19
CA GLN A 78 5.41 -11.50 9.23
C GLN A 78 5.32 -9.98 9.11
N PHE A 79 4.14 -9.40 9.42
CA PHE A 79 3.85 -7.99 9.21
C PHE A 79 3.70 -7.16 10.49
N ARG A 80 3.77 -7.81 11.67
CA ARG A 80 3.58 -7.13 12.97
C ARG A 80 4.52 -5.94 13.18
N ARG A 81 5.72 -6.00 12.62
CA ARG A 81 6.73 -4.95 12.80
C ARG A 81 6.48 -3.69 11.96
N TYR A 82 5.56 -3.75 10.99
CA TYR A 82 5.26 -2.57 10.16
C TYR A 82 4.79 -1.36 11.00
N GLY A 83 3.80 -1.57 11.87
CA GLY A 83 3.32 -0.50 12.76
C GLY A 83 4.42 0.07 13.64
N GLU A 84 5.23 -0.79 14.26
CA GLU A 84 6.38 -0.39 15.08
C GLU A 84 7.44 0.38 14.27
N ALA A 85 7.72 -0.07 13.04
CA ALA A 85 8.65 0.60 12.15
C ALA A 85 8.14 1.98 11.74
N LEU A 86 6.83 2.10 11.47
CA LEU A 86 6.18 3.36 11.15
C LEU A 86 6.19 4.35 12.33
N ASP A 87 5.89 3.89 13.54
CA ASP A 87 5.90 4.72 14.75
C ASP A 87 7.29 5.31 15.03
N ARG A 88 8.33 4.59 14.62
CA ARG A 88 9.73 4.99 14.75
C ARG A 88 10.31 5.67 13.52
N TRP A 89 9.51 5.94 12.51
CA TRP A 89 9.93 6.62 11.29
C TRP A 89 10.51 8.01 11.62
N GLY A 90 11.72 8.28 11.15
CA GLY A 90 12.43 9.53 11.41
C GLY A 90 13.31 9.54 12.67
N GLU A 91 13.15 8.58 13.58
CA GLU A 91 14.04 8.46 14.77
C GLU A 91 15.42 7.89 14.39
N ARG A 92 15.45 6.98 13.42
CA ARG A 92 16.65 6.41 12.81
C ARG A 92 17.01 7.23 11.58
N GLY A 93 18.08 6.93 10.94
CA GLY A 93 18.53 7.62 9.74
C GLY A 93 20.04 7.74 9.77
N ASN A 94 20.69 6.61 9.57
CA ASN A 94 22.13 6.49 9.48
C ASN A 94 22.60 6.23 8.03
N ARG A 95 21.62 6.15 7.08
CA ARG A 95 21.90 5.97 5.64
C ARG A 95 21.28 7.12 4.85
N ASP A 96 22.07 7.67 3.94
CA ASP A 96 21.65 8.77 3.05
C ASP A 96 21.09 8.25 1.71
N SER A 97 21.23 6.95 1.41
CA SER A 97 20.74 6.32 0.20
C SER A 97 20.48 4.82 0.41
N VAL A 98 19.62 4.28 -0.46
CA VAL A 98 19.35 2.85 -0.58
C VAL A 98 19.18 2.52 -2.07
N SER A 99 19.63 1.36 -2.48
CA SER A 99 19.44 0.85 -3.83
C SER A 99 18.55 -0.38 -3.86
N ALA A 100 18.05 -0.74 -5.03
CA ALA A 100 17.32 -2.00 -5.22
C ALA A 100 18.17 -3.21 -4.82
N ASP A 101 19.47 -3.19 -5.12
CA ASP A 101 20.39 -4.28 -4.81
C ASP A 101 20.57 -4.49 -3.30
N ASP A 102 20.49 -3.41 -2.51
CA ASP A 102 20.53 -3.51 -1.04
C ASP A 102 19.34 -4.31 -0.48
N LEU A 103 18.21 -4.27 -1.17
CA LEU A 103 16.95 -4.92 -0.75
C LEU A 103 16.83 -6.37 -1.23
N MET A 104 17.62 -6.75 -2.23
CA MET A 104 17.52 -8.10 -2.81
C MET A 104 17.86 -9.19 -1.81
N GLY A 105 17.01 -10.21 -1.74
CA GLY A 105 17.19 -11.37 -0.84
C GLY A 105 16.87 -11.09 0.63
N MET A 106 16.41 -9.88 0.98
CA MET A 106 15.99 -9.55 2.34
C MET A 106 14.61 -10.10 2.66
N GLY A 107 14.44 -10.56 3.89
CA GLY A 107 13.10 -10.78 4.44
C GLY A 107 12.45 -9.46 4.86
N VAL A 108 11.12 -9.47 5.06
CA VAL A 108 10.30 -8.28 5.39
C VAL A 108 10.89 -7.45 6.54
N ASN A 109 11.30 -8.11 7.63
CA ASN A 109 11.83 -7.40 8.80
C ASN A 109 13.16 -6.68 8.51
N GLN A 110 14.03 -7.29 7.70
CA GLN A 110 15.30 -6.68 7.30
C GLN A 110 15.06 -5.48 6.37
N ALA A 111 14.11 -5.61 5.44
CA ALA A 111 13.72 -4.51 4.57
C ALA A 111 13.10 -3.34 5.36
N LEU A 112 12.26 -3.61 6.36
CA LEU A 112 11.72 -2.57 7.26
C LEU A 112 12.83 -1.87 8.06
N ASP A 113 13.81 -2.59 8.57
CA ASP A 113 14.93 -2.00 9.29
C ASP A 113 15.78 -1.13 8.34
N LEU A 114 16.08 -1.63 7.14
CA LEU A 114 16.86 -0.88 6.13
C LEU A 114 16.15 0.40 5.67
N THR A 115 14.84 0.33 5.39
CA THR A 115 14.05 1.51 4.99
C THR A 115 13.95 2.52 6.13
N GLY A 116 13.81 2.07 7.38
CA GLY A 116 13.85 2.91 8.56
C GLY A 116 15.21 3.61 8.74
N ASP A 117 16.30 2.92 8.46
CA ASP A 117 17.65 3.49 8.51
C ASP A 117 17.89 4.52 7.38
N ALA A 118 17.18 4.37 6.25
CA ALA A 118 17.24 5.27 5.10
C ALA A 118 16.14 6.36 5.11
N CYS A 119 15.41 6.54 6.19
CA CYS A 119 14.29 7.50 6.28
C CYS A 119 14.67 8.98 6.04
N ARG A 120 15.96 9.32 6.00
CA ARG A 120 16.47 10.65 5.63
C ARG A 120 16.81 10.81 4.16
N ALA A 121 16.89 9.71 3.42
CA ALA A 121 17.04 9.77 1.98
C ALA A 121 15.82 10.47 1.35
N PRO A 122 15.97 11.10 0.17
CA PRO A 122 14.83 11.61 -0.58
C PRO A 122 13.80 10.49 -0.77
N VAL A 123 12.56 10.74 -0.35
CA VAL A 123 11.52 9.71 -0.31
C VAL A 123 11.28 9.05 -1.68
N ILE A 124 11.46 9.80 -2.76
CA ILE A 124 11.29 9.26 -4.11
C ILE A 124 12.43 8.29 -4.48
N GLU A 125 13.65 8.50 -4.00
CA GLU A 125 14.76 7.57 -4.21
C GLU A 125 14.53 6.26 -3.45
N LEU A 126 14.01 6.34 -2.22
CA LEU A 126 13.63 5.16 -1.46
C LEU A 126 12.49 4.40 -2.15
N TYR A 127 11.47 5.11 -2.63
CA TYR A 127 10.38 4.52 -3.41
C TYR A 127 10.91 3.82 -4.68
N ASP A 128 11.80 4.47 -5.43
CA ASP A 128 12.39 3.92 -6.65
C ASP A 128 13.25 2.68 -6.36
N ALA A 129 13.96 2.65 -5.23
CA ALA A 129 14.71 1.47 -4.80
C ALA A 129 13.78 0.28 -4.47
N LEU A 130 12.69 0.51 -3.74
CA LEU A 130 11.69 -0.52 -3.43
C LEU A 130 11.00 -1.05 -4.70
N LEU A 131 10.61 -0.15 -5.60
CA LEU A 131 10.04 -0.53 -6.90
C LEU A 131 11.04 -1.30 -7.76
N GLY A 132 12.30 -0.87 -7.78
CA GLY A 132 13.39 -1.55 -8.47
C GLY A 132 13.63 -2.96 -7.95
N ALA A 133 13.63 -3.15 -6.62
CA ALA A 133 13.77 -4.47 -6.00
C ALA A 133 12.59 -5.39 -6.37
N ASN A 134 11.35 -4.87 -6.35
CA ASN A 134 10.19 -5.63 -6.81
C ASN A 134 10.31 -6.05 -8.28
N ALA A 135 10.77 -5.15 -9.15
CA ALA A 135 10.97 -5.44 -10.57
C ALA A 135 12.08 -6.49 -10.80
N GLN A 136 13.19 -6.39 -10.08
CA GLN A 136 14.28 -7.37 -10.14
C GLN A 136 13.82 -8.76 -9.67
N ASN A 137 13.08 -8.83 -8.57
CA ASN A 137 12.49 -10.09 -8.07
C ASN A 137 11.54 -10.69 -9.12
N MET A 138 10.72 -9.86 -9.78
CA MET A 138 9.83 -10.31 -10.84
C MET A 138 10.61 -10.90 -12.02
N LEU A 139 11.70 -10.27 -12.44
CA LEU A 139 12.55 -10.77 -13.53
C LEU A 139 13.30 -12.06 -13.17
N ALA A 140 13.67 -12.22 -11.91
CA ALA A 140 14.35 -13.42 -11.40
C ALA A 140 13.40 -14.56 -11.04
N TYR A 141 12.08 -14.34 -11.07
CA TYR A 141 11.10 -15.34 -10.66
C TYR A 141 11.05 -16.52 -11.62
N ASP A 142 11.23 -17.71 -11.07
CA ASP A 142 11.09 -18.95 -11.84
C ASP A 142 9.63 -19.41 -11.86
N LEU A 143 9.03 -19.43 -13.04
CA LEU A 143 7.63 -19.85 -13.27
C LEU A 143 7.34 -21.28 -12.82
N TYR A 144 8.36 -22.11 -12.60
CA TYR A 144 8.20 -23.43 -12.01
C TYR A 144 7.48 -23.38 -10.64
N TYR A 145 7.68 -22.30 -9.89
CA TYR A 145 7.04 -22.12 -8.58
C TYR A 145 5.59 -21.67 -8.64
N GLN A 146 5.09 -21.21 -9.78
CA GLN A 146 3.76 -20.61 -9.94
C GLN A 146 2.61 -21.50 -9.44
N ASN A 147 2.75 -22.81 -9.56
CA ASN A 147 1.69 -23.77 -9.25
C ASN A 147 1.98 -24.60 -7.99
N GLN A 148 2.97 -24.24 -7.20
CA GLN A 148 3.35 -24.99 -5.99
C GLN A 148 2.52 -24.54 -4.76
N THR A 149 1.20 -24.72 -4.84
CA THR A 149 0.23 -24.29 -3.82
C THR A 149 0.26 -25.09 -2.52
N HIS A 150 1.10 -26.14 -2.44
CA HIS A 150 1.29 -26.96 -1.25
C HIS A 150 2.26 -26.32 -0.23
N ARG A 151 2.93 -25.24 -0.59
CA ARG A 151 3.84 -24.52 0.31
C ARG A 151 3.07 -23.67 1.31
N PRO A 152 3.68 -23.32 2.46
CA PRO A 152 3.15 -22.30 3.35
C PRO A 152 2.82 -21.01 2.59
N VAL A 153 1.81 -20.28 3.03
CA VAL A 153 1.33 -19.06 2.33
C VAL A 153 2.46 -18.04 2.10
N GLN A 154 3.36 -17.88 3.09
CA GLN A 154 4.50 -16.96 2.98
C GLN A 154 5.52 -17.37 1.91
N ASP A 155 5.55 -18.64 1.53
CA ASP A 155 6.48 -19.21 0.54
C ASP A 155 5.79 -19.48 -0.81
N ASN A 156 4.48 -19.25 -0.89
CA ASN A 156 3.66 -19.47 -2.07
C ASN A 156 3.52 -18.19 -2.86
N VAL A 157 4.62 -17.73 -3.45
CA VAL A 157 4.67 -16.52 -4.27
C VAL A 157 4.36 -16.86 -5.71
N GLY A 158 3.42 -16.15 -6.32
CA GLY A 158 3.03 -16.30 -7.72
C GLY A 158 3.30 -15.03 -8.53
N TRP A 159 3.10 -15.13 -9.83
CA TRP A 159 3.24 -13.98 -10.75
C TRP A 159 2.34 -12.79 -10.36
N LEU A 160 1.16 -13.08 -9.80
CA LEU A 160 0.22 -12.06 -9.38
C LEU A 160 0.76 -11.19 -8.24
N ASP A 161 1.59 -11.72 -7.35
CA ASP A 161 2.18 -10.96 -6.25
C ASP A 161 3.05 -9.82 -6.79
N PHE A 162 3.89 -10.09 -7.79
CA PHE A 162 4.72 -9.08 -8.43
C PHE A 162 3.91 -8.05 -9.21
N SER A 163 2.93 -8.50 -10.02
CA SER A 163 2.12 -7.60 -10.82
C SER A 163 1.24 -6.69 -9.96
N HIS A 164 0.73 -7.20 -8.83
CA HIS A 164 0.02 -6.39 -7.85
C HIS A 164 0.96 -5.47 -7.08
N GLY A 165 2.19 -5.90 -6.80
CA GLY A 165 3.24 -5.03 -6.26
C GLY A 165 3.45 -3.79 -7.14
N LEU A 166 3.51 -3.94 -8.46
CA LEU A 166 3.63 -2.82 -9.41
C LEU A 166 2.39 -1.92 -9.40
N THR A 167 1.20 -2.50 -9.40
CA THR A 167 -0.06 -1.71 -9.39
C THR A 167 -0.27 -1.00 -8.06
N PHE A 168 0.11 -1.65 -6.95
CA PHE A 168 0.11 -1.04 -5.63
C PHE A 168 1.10 0.11 -5.55
N ALA A 169 2.35 -0.09 -5.99
CA ALA A 169 3.36 0.96 -6.02
C ALA A 169 2.90 2.18 -6.84
N ASN A 170 2.26 1.97 -8.00
CA ASN A 170 1.67 3.08 -8.74
C ASN A 170 0.59 3.83 -7.95
N ALA A 171 -0.28 3.12 -7.22
CA ALA A 171 -1.29 3.73 -6.38
C ALA A 171 -0.66 4.51 -5.20
N VAL A 172 0.40 3.97 -4.57
CA VAL A 172 1.22 4.66 -3.56
C VAL A 172 1.75 5.97 -4.13
N ARG A 173 2.43 5.92 -5.28
CA ARG A 173 3.00 7.11 -5.91
C ARG A 173 1.95 8.18 -6.17
N LEU A 174 0.80 7.81 -6.74
CA LEU A 174 -0.27 8.75 -7.04
C LEU A 174 -0.83 9.39 -5.77
N GLN A 175 -1.14 8.59 -4.76
CA GLN A 175 -1.76 9.07 -3.54
C GLN A 175 -0.78 9.82 -2.63
N CYS A 176 0.45 9.34 -2.49
CA CYS A 176 1.46 10.03 -1.67
C CYS A 176 2.02 11.28 -2.34
N THR A 177 1.99 11.38 -3.67
CA THR A 177 2.26 12.66 -4.36
C THR A 177 1.16 13.68 -4.06
N LYS A 178 -0.10 13.24 -3.99
CA LYS A 178 -1.24 14.09 -3.63
C LYS A 178 -1.26 14.46 -2.15
N PHE A 179 -0.85 13.54 -1.28
CA PHE A 179 -0.81 13.68 0.18
C PHE A 179 0.59 13.33 0.70
N PRO A 180 1.56 14.29 0.58
CA PRO A 180 2.98 14.00 0.84
C PRO A 180 3.30 13.49 2.25
N GLU A 181 2.50 13.86 3.25
CA GLU A 181 2.65 13.40 4.63
C GLU A 181 2.37 11.89 4.82
N LEU A 182 1.82 11.22 3.80
CA LEU A 182 1.55 9.78 3.84
C LEU A 182 2.69 8.93 3.26
N TRP A 183 3.75 9.54 2.72
CA TRP A 183 4.90 8.79 2.19
C TRP A 183 5.51 7.78 3.17
N PRO A 184 5.62 8.06 4.49
CA PRO A 184 6.15 7.07 5.43
C PRO A 184 5.32 5.78 5.52
N GLN A 185 4.03 5.86 5.18
CA GLN A 185 3.10 4.73 5.19
C GLN A 185 3.10 3.95 3.87
N GLY A 186 3.44 4.61 2.78
CA GLY A 186 3.48 4.05 1.42
C GLY A 186 4.78 3.44 1.06
#